data_7143820489c2d76079755f177afa0152
#
_entry.id   7143820489c2d76079755f177afa0152
#
_cell.length_a   1.000
_cell.length_b   1.000
_cell.length_c   1.000
_cell.angle_alpha   90.00
_cell.angle_beta   90.00
_cell.angle_gamma   90.00
#
_symmetry.space_group_name_H-M   'P 1'
#
loop_
_entity.id
_entity.type
_entity.pdbx_description
1 polymer ?
#
loop_
_entity_poly.entity_id
_entity_poly.type
_entity_poly.pdbx_seq_one_letter_code
_entity_poly.pdbx_strand_id
1 'polypeptide(L)'
;MTDNPAKLAESVNAFYDEAMFGPRLLKYYAGSEYTNFGYWEAGTTDAKTACDALMARLLGFIPDKKGQVLDVACGKGETTRYIARHYDEADINAINISERQLARGREIVPGARFQMMDATQLEFSDASFDAVVCVEAAFHFNTREHFLREACRVLKPGGYLVLSDILVDDSAEREHARRVPDNYVPDLDAYRRLFEEAGLVINHLEDATEACWKNHYRHITRYAHEAYLHGDFTLEALQHALRPYYERVRYIQHYVLVGARKQP
;
A
#
# COMPACT_ATOMS: atom_id res chain seq x y z
N MET A 1 22.78 9.89 -5.67
CA MET A 1 21.41 10.02 -6.18
C MET A 1 21.27 9.09 -7.35
N THR A 2 20.35 8.18 -7.32
CA THR A 2 20.20 7.16 -8.39
C THR A 2 19.18 7.70 -9.39
N ASP A 3 19.66 8.44 -10.40
CA ASP A 3 18.85 8.94 -11.53
C ASP A 3 18.36 7.83 -12.48
N ASN A 4 18.37 6.58 -12.03
CA ASN A 4 17.94 5.44 -12.85
C ASN A 4 16.73 4.74 -12.20
N PRO A 5 15.53 4.86 -12.78
CA PRO A 5 14.30 4.23 -12.28
C PRO A 5 14.44 2.71 -12.06
N ALA A 6 15.17 2.01 -12.92
CA ALA A 6 15.40 0.56 -12.80
C ALA A 6 16.19 0.22 -11.51
N LYS A 7 17.20 1.00 -11.15
CA LYS A 7 17.98 0.79 -9.92
C LYS A 7 17.15 1.10 -8.67
N LEU A 8 16.23 2.07 -8.76
CA LEU A 8 15.30 2.35 -7.67
C LEU A 8 14.37 1.15 -7.45
N ALA A 9 13.75 0.64 -8.52
CA ALA A 9 12.88 -0.53 -8.47
C ALA A 9 13.61 -1.77 -7.89
N GLU A 10 14.86 -2.02 -8.33
CA GLU A 10 15.69 -3.10 -7.78
C GLU A 10 15.96 -2.91 -6.27
N SER A 11 16.26 -1.69 -5.83
CA SER A 11 16.51 -1.39 -4.41
C SER A 11 15.26 -1.53 -3.55
N VAL A 12 14.10 -1.09 -4.06
CA VAL A 12 12.80 -1.26 -3.41
C VAL A 12 12.44 -2.74 -3.31
N ASN A 13 12.58 -3.50 -4.40
CA ASN A 13 12.33 -4.94 -4.42
C ASN A 13 13.20 -5.71 -3.43
N ALA A 14 14.51 -5.50 -3.46
CA ALA A 14 15.44 -6.20 -2.57
C ALA A 14 15.08 -5.98 -1.09
N PHE A 15 14.74 -4.74 -0.73
CA PHE A 15 14.32 -4.41 0.63
C PHE A 15 13.02 -5.10 1.04
N TYR A 16 12.01 -5.05 0.19
CA TYR A 16 10.71 -5.64 0.51
C TYR A 16 10.74 -7.16 0.45
N ASP A 17 11.49 -7.76 -0.46
CA ASP A 17 11.67 -9.22 -0.51
C ASP A 17 12.39 -9.75 0.73
N GLU A 18 13.34 -9.01 1.29
CA GLU A 18 13.95 -9.36 2.56
C GLU A 18 12.98 -9.16 3.74
N ALA A 19 12.34 -7.99 3.81
CA ALA A 19 11.47 -7.62 4.92
C ALA A 19 10.19 -8.47 4.97
N MET A 20 9.54 -8.71 3.82
CA MET A 20 8.22 -9.35 3.76
C MET A 20 8.23 -10.86 3.96
N PHE A 21 9.35 -11.54 3.72
CA PHE A 21 9.46 -13.00 3.89
C PHE A 21 10.07 -13.40 5.24
N GLY A 22 10.28 -12.45 6.14
CA GLY A 22 10.78 -12.73 7.48
C GLY A 22 9.73 -13.39 8.39
N PRO A 23 10.08 -14.46 9.15
CA PRO A 23 9.13 -15.21 10.00
C PRO A 23 8.53 -14.35 11.14
N ARG A 24 9.20 -13.26 11.51
CA ARG A 24 8.74 -12.34 12.57
C ARG A 24 7.48 -11.58 12.17
N LEU A 25 7.36 -11.19 10.90
CA LEU A 25 6.18 -10.51 10.39
C LEU A 25 4.95 -11.41 10.42
N LEU A 26 5.07 -12.67 10.01
CA LEU A 26 3.96 -13.63 10.04
C LEU A 26 3.35 -13.76 11.45
N LYS A 27 4.19 -13.80 12.50
CA LYS A 27 3.69 -13.88 13.88
C LYS A 27 2.94 -12.60 14.28
N TYR A 28 3.45 -11.43 13.92
CA TYR A 28 2.80 -10.15 14.20
C TYR A 28 1.44 -10.01 13.51
N TYR A 29 1.35 -10.43 12.26
CA TYR A 29 0.11 -10.40 11.48
C TYR A 29 -0.76 -11.67 11.66
N ALA A 30 -0.63 -12.38 12.78
CA ALA A 30 -1.43 -13.56 13.13
C ALA A 30 -1.48 -14.62 12.02
N GLY A 31 -0.34 -14.86 11.38
CA GLY A 31 -0.21 -15.84 10.30
C GLY A 31 -0.69 -15.37 8.92
N SER A 32 -1.17 -14.13 8.79
CA SER A 32 -1.43 -13.51 7.49
C SER A 32 -0.16 -12.89 6.91
N GLU A 33 -0.15 -12.71 5.61
CA GLU A 33 1.01 -12.15 4.91
C GLU A 33 0.86 -10.67 4.58
N TYR A 34 -0.05 -9.97 5.26
CA TYR A 34 -0.15 -8.51 5.19
C TYR A 34 1.16 -7.84 5.59
N THR A 35 1.36 -6.62 5.09
CA THR A 35 2.52 -5.77 5.41
C THR A 35 2.14 -4.31 5.57
N ASN A 36 0.87 -3.97 5.37
CA ASN A 36 0.35 -2.62 5.57
C ASN A 36 0.11 -2.33 7.07
N PHE A 37 -0.08 -1.07 7.42
CA PHE A 37 -0.25 -0.64 8.81
C PHE A 37 -1.61 -1.00 9.40
N GLY A 38 -2.62 -1.28 8.56
CA GLY A 38 -3.98 -1.56 8.99
C GLY A 38 -4.72 -0.32 9.50
N TYR A 39 -6.04 -0.46 9.68
CA TYR A 39 -6.90 0.54 10.30
C TYR A 39 -7.36 0.01 11.68
N TRP A 40 -6.85 0.61 12.74
CA TRP A 40 -7.04 0.15 14.12
C TRP A 40 -8.27 0.82 14.73
N GLU A 41 -9.39 0.16 14.66
CA GLU A 41 -10.62 0.58 15.33
C GLU A 41 -10.54 0.34 16.83
N ALA A 42 -11.45 0.97 17.59
CA ALA A 42 -11.55 0.72 19.02
C ALA A 42 -11.83 -0.76 19.29
N GLY A 43 -10.98 -1.40 20.08
CA GLY A 43 -11.07 -2.83 20.40
C GLY A 43 -10.33 -3.76 19.45
N THR A 44 -9.70 -3.28 18.39
CA THR A 44 -8.83 -4.10 17.52
C THR A 44 -7.59 -4.56 18.32
N THR A 45 -7.37 -5.87 18.36
CA THR A 45 -6.31 -6.49 19.16
C THR A 45 -5.14 -7.06 18.37
N ASP A 46 -5.31 -7.30 17.08
CA ASP A 46 -4.29 -7.90 16.22
C ASP A 46 -4.17 -7.19 14.86
N ALA A 47 -2.99 -7.31 14.26
CA ALA A 47 -2.65 -6.60 13.03
C ALA A 47 -3.43 -7.12 11.81
N LYS A 48 -3.78 -8.41 11.76
CA LYS A 48 -4.56 -8.95 10.66
C LYS A 48 -5.96 -8.34 10.61
N THR A 49 -6.63 -8.25 11.76
CA THR A 49 -7.95 -7.60 11.88
C THR A 49 -7.86 -6.13 11.48
N ALA A 50 -6.80 -5.42 11.89
CA ALA A 50 -6.58 -4.03 11.46
C ALA A 50 -6.38 -3.92 9.93
N CYS A 51 -5.65 -4.84 9.31
CA CYS A 51 -5.46 -4.86 7.85
C CYS A 51 -6.76 -5.18 7.10
N ASP A 52 -7.56 -6.14 7.60
CA ASP A 52 -8.88 -6.43 7.06
C ASP A 52 -9.82 -5.20 7.17
N ALA A 53 -9.76 -4.45 8.28
CA ALA A 53 -10.52 -3.20 8.46
C ALA A 53 -10.09 -2.09 7.49
N LEU A 54 -8.78 -1.94 7.23
CA LEU A 54 -8.27 -1.02 6.20
C LEU A 54 -8.85 -1.34 4.83
N MET A 55 -8.81 -2.62 4.44
CA MET A 55 -9.36 -3.06 3.16
C MET A 55 -10.88 -2.84 3.08
N ALA A 56 -11.61 -3.14 4.16
CA ALA A 56 -13.06 -2.90 4.23
C ALA A 56 -13.38 -1.42 4.01
N ARG A 57 -12.60 -0.52 4.64
CA ARG A 57 -12.82 0.91 4.52
C ARG A 57 -12.52 1.43 3.12
N LEU A 58 -11.39 1.03 2.52
CA LEU A 58 -11.04 1.41 1.14
C LEU A 58 -12.09 0.90 0.14
N LEU A 59 -12.44 -0.38 0.19
CA LEU A 59 -13.48 -0.93 -0.68
C LEU A 59 -14.87 -0.34 -0.39
N GLY A 60 -15.10 0.19 0.81
CA GLY A 60 -16.32 0.92 1.17
C GLY A 60 -16.53 2.20 0.35
N PHE A 61 -15.47 2.80 -0.20
CA PHE A 61 -15.56 3.95 -1.10
C PHE A 61 -16.05 3.58 -2.52
N ILE A 62 -16.11 2.30 -2.86
CA ILE A 62 -16.67 1.80 -4.12
C ILE A 62 -18.13 1.36 -3.84
N PRO A 63 -19.14 2.10 -4.33
CA PRO A 63 -20.54 1.78 -4.03
C PRO A 63 -20.97 0.43 -4.59
N ASP A 64 -20.53 0.10 -5.82
CA ASP A 64 -20.93 -1.08 -6.56
C ASP A 64 -19.70 -1.90 -6.94
N LYS A 65 -19.49 -3.00 -6.23
CA LYS A 65 -18.31 -3.86 -6.40
C LYS A 65 -18.59 -4.91 -7.47
N LYS A 66 -18.33 -4.55 -8.73
CA LYS A 66 -18.54 -5.41 -9.90
C LYS A 66 -17.56 -5.08 -11.02
N GLY A 67 -17.45 -6.00 -11.98
CA GLY A 67 -16.61 -5.87 -13.16
C GLY A 67 -15.12 -6.05 -12.86
N GLN A 68 -14.27 -5.53 -13.72
CA GLN A 68 -12.82 -5.74 -13.63
C GLN A 68 -12.17 -4.84 -12.58
N VAL A 69 -11.34 -5.42 -11.73
CA VAL A 69 -10.59 -4.70 -10.70
C VAL A 69 -9.09 -4.93 -10.84
N LEU A 70 -8.32 -3.87 -10.64
CA LEU A 70 -6.85 -3.90 -10.64
C LEU A 70 -6.32 -3.65 -9.22
N ASP A 71 -5.58 -4.60 -8.67
CA ASP A 71 -4.82 -4.48 -7.41
C ASP A 71 -3.37 -4.09 -7.73
N VAL A 72 -3.01 -2.84 -7.46
CA VAL A 72 -1.71 -2.25 -7.80
C VAL A 72 -0.75 -2.38 -6.63
N ALA A 73 0.44 -2.92 -6.90
CA ALA A 73 1.47 -3.24 -5.91
C ALA A 73 0.93 -4.21 -4.84
N CYS A 74 0.29 -5.29 -5.29
CA CYS A 74 -0.45 -6.27 -4.50
C CYS A 74 0.38 -7.02 -3.44
N GLY A 75 1.68 -6.77 -3.37
CA GLY A 75 2.56 -7.49 -2.45
C GLY A 75 2.49 -9.01 -2.64
N LYS A 76 2.34 -9.75 -1.55
CA LYS A 76 2.20 -11.22 -1.55
C LYS A 76 0.77 -11.69 -1.80
N GLY A 77 -0.17 -10.80 -2.18
CA GLY A 77 -1.54 -11.12 -2.58
C GLY A 77 -2.58 -11.12 -1.45
N GLU A 78 -2.28 -10.61 -0.26
CA GLU A 78 -3.29 -10.52 0.81
C GLU A 78 -4.36 -9.46 0.54
N THR A 79 -4.00 -8.33 -0.08
CA THR A 79 -4.96 -7.34 -0.56
C THR A 79 -5.85 -7.95 -1.65
N THR A 80 -5.25 -8.68 -2.60
CA THR A 80 -5.96 -9.42 -3.65
C THR A 80 -6.92 -10.44 -3.06
N ARG A 81 -6.51 -11.20 -2.03
CA ARG A 81 -7.36 -12.16 -1.31
C ARG A 81 -8.55 -11.49 -0.62
N TYR A 82 -8.35 -10.29 -0.09
CA TYR A 82 -9.46 -9.53 0.48
C TYR A 82 -10.44 -9.04 -0.60
N ILE A 83 -9.92 -8.54 -1.73
CA ILE A 83 -10.72 -8.13 -2.90
C ILE A 83 -11.56 -9.30 -3.41
N ALA A 84 -11.02 -10.53 -3.45
CA ALA A 84 -11.72 -11.75 -3.87
C ALA A 84 -12.92 -12.13 -2.98
N ARG A 85 -13.12 -11.48 -1.84
CA ARG A 85 -14.38 -11.62 -1.06
C ARG A 85 -15.55 -10.86 -1.68
N HIS A 86 -15.28 -9.97 -2.62
CA HIS A 86 -16.25 -9.03 -3.20
C HIS A 86 -16.33 -9.07 -4.72
N TYR A 87 -15.32 -9.63 -5.39
CA TYR A 87 -15.20 -9.78 -6.84
C TYR A 87 -14.91 -11.24 -7.18
N ASP A 88 -15.34 -11.69 -8.35
CA ASP A 88 -14.90 -12.98 -8.86
C ASP A 88 -13.39 -12.95 -9.11
N GLU A 89 -12.66 -13.99 -8.71
CA GLU A 89 -11.20 -14.04 -8.86
C GLU A 89 -10.77 -13.84 -10.33
N ALA A 90 -11.54 -14.34 -11.30
CA ALA A 90 -11.28 -14.18 -12.73
C ALA A 90 -11.34 -12.71 -13.22
N ASP A 91 -12.01 -11.83 -12.46
CA ASP A 91 -12.12 -10.41 -12.75
C ASP A 91 -11.02 -9.58 -12.05
N ILE A 92 -10.15 -10.22 -11.25
CA ILE A 92 -9.08 -9.55 -10.52
C ILE A 92 -7.77 -9.66 -11.33
N ASN A 93 -7.18 -8.50 -11.62
CA ASN A 93 -5.81 -8.38 -12.08
C ASN A 93 -4.98 -7.80 -10.92
N ALA A 94 -3.81 -8.38 -10.66
CA ALA A 94 -2.92 -7.96 -9.59
C ALA A 94 -1.51 -7.76 -10.16
N ILE A 95 -0.92 -6.59 -9.90
CA ILE A 95 0.41 -6.26 -10.41
C ILE A 95 1.39 -5.93 -9.29
N ASN A 96 2.65 -6.29 -9.52
CA ASN A 96 3.78 -5.94 -8.66
C ASN A 96 5.07 -5.96 -9.49
N ILE A 97 6.14 -5.39 -8.94
CA ILE A 97 7.48 -5.39 -9.53
C ILE A 97 8.38 -6.54 -9.02
N SER A 98 7.90 -7.36 -8.07
CA SER A 98 8.60 -8.53 -7.52
C SER A 98 7.96 -9.84 -7.97
N GLU A 99 8.65 -10.61 -8.79
CA GLU A 99 8.18 -11.94 -9.20
C GLU A 99 8.06 -12.90 -8.02
N ARG A 100 8.93 -12.76 -7.01
CA ARG A 100 8.86 -13.57 -5.78
C ARG A 100 7.55 -13.35 -5.02
N GLN A 101 7.10 -12.10 -4.92
CA GLN A 101 5.84 -11.75 -4.27
C GLN A 101 4.65 -12.20 -5.12
N LEU A 102 4.71 -12.01 -6.44
CA LEU A 102 3.67 -12.48 -7.38
C LEU A 102 3.50 -14.00 -7.36
N ALA A 103 4.60 -14.75 -7.29
CA ALA A 103 4.56 -16.22 -7.16
C ALA A 103 3.76 -16.62 -5.91
N ARG A 104 3.98 -15.92 -4.79
CA ARG A 104 3.21 -16.15 -3.56
C ARG A 104 1.73 -15.76 -3.72
N GLY A 105 1.45 -14.65 -4.38
CA GLY A 105 0.08 -14.21 -4.69
C GLY A 105 -0.71 -15.25 -5.49
N ARG A 106 -0.09 -15.87 -6.50
CA ARG A 106 -0.70 -16.95 -7.29
C ARG A 106 -1.05 -18.19 -6.46
N GLU A 107 -0.29 -18.47 -5.40
CA GLU A 107 -0.64 -19.55 -4.46
C GLU A 107 -1.84 -19.18 -3.58
N ILE A 108 -1.94 -17.90 -3.17
CA ILE A 108 -2.98 -17.41 -2.26
C ILE A 108 -4.32 -17.21 -2.98
N VAL A 109 -4.31 -16.70 -4.22
CA VAL A 109 -5.52 -16.42 -5.04
C VAL A 109 -5.31 -16.97 -6.45
N PRO A 110 -5.41 -18.30 -6.63
CA PRO A 110 -5.04 -18.95 -7.90
C PRO A 110 -5.94 -18.58 -9.10
N GLY A 111 -7.15 -18.06 -8.87
CA GLY A 111 -8.05 -17.62 -9.93
C GLY A 111 -7.78 -16.19 -10.44
N ALA A 112 -7.02 -15.37 -9.69
CA ALA A 112 -6.65 -14.03 -10.10
C ALA A 112 -5.44 -14.01 -11.07
N ARG A 113 -5.32 -12.94 -11.86
CA ARG A 113 -4.22 -12.77 -12.83
C ARG A 113 -3.10 -11.91 -12.23
N PHE A 114 -1.98 -12.54 -11.87
CA PHE A 114 -0.80 -11.86 -11.34
C PHE A 114 0.24 -11.60 -12.43
N GLN A 115 0.65 -10.33 -12.61
CA GLN A 115 1.57 -9.89 -13.66
C GLN A 115 2.66 -8.97 -13.09
N MET A 116 3.89 -9.17 -13.55
CA MET A 116 4.98 -8.25 -13.25
C MET A 116 4.83 -6.99 -14.09
N MET A 117 4.65 -5.82 -13.43
CA MET A 117 4.37 -4.56 -14.12
C MET A 117 4.69 -3.37 -13.21
N ASP A 118 5.19 -2.28 -13.81
CA ASP A 118 5.37 -1.00 -13.14
C ASP A 118 4.03 -0.24 -13.10
N ALA A 119 3.64 0.22 -11.91
CA ALA A 119 2.40 0.98 -11.71
C ALA A 119 2.37 2.32 -12.47
N THR A 120 3.53 2.86 -12.84
CA THR A 120 3.68 4.12 -13.60
C THR A 120 3.69 3.92 -15.12
N GLN A 121 3.61 2.66 -15.58
CA GLN A 121 3.60 2.27 -17.00
C GLN A 121 2.73 1.02 -17.17
N LEU A 122 1.40 1.19 -17.08
CA LEU A 122 0.47 0.08 -17.15
C LEU A 122 0.28 -0.43 -18.60
N GLU A 123 0.52 -1.71 -18.83
CA GLU A 123 0.38 -2.38 -20.12
C GLU A 123 -1.08 -2.82 -20.41
N PHE A 124 -2.05 -2.18 -19.78
CA PHE A 124 -3.47 -2.40 -20.03
C PHE A 124 -4.03 -1.34 -20.99
N SER A 125 -5.05 -1.73 -21.75
CA SER A 125 -5.80 -0.80 -22.61
C SER A 125 -6.54 0.26 -21.78
N ASP A 126 -6.84 1.39 -22.40
CA ASP A 126 -7.69 2.42 -21.81
C ASP A 126 -9.05 1.84 -21.43
N ALA A 127 -9.65 2.38 -20.38
CA ALA A 127 -10.99 2.02 -19.91
C ALA A 127 -11.21 0.50 -19.72
N SER A 128 -10.23 -0.21 -19.16
CA SER A 128 -10.28 -1.66 -18.91
C SER A 128 -10.90 -2.02 -17.55
N PHE A 129 -10.79 -1.15 -16.54
CA PHE A 129 -11.14 -1.47 -15.18
C PHE A 129 -12.29 -0.62 -14.63
N ASP A 130 -13.15 -1.25 -13.84
CA ASP A 130 -14.21 -0.60 -13.08
C ASP A 130 -13.68 -0.01 -11.76
N ALA A 131 -12.64 -0.65 -11.21
CA ALA A 131 -11.95 -0.17 -10.02
C ALA A 131 -10.43 -0.42 -10.08
N VAL A 132 -9.67 0.49 -9.46
CA VAL A 132 -8.24 0.36 -9.17
C VAL A 132 -8.05 0.52 -7.67
N VAL A 133 -7.30 -0.40 -7.06
CA VAL A 133 -6.96 -0.42 -5.63
C VAL A 133 -5.44 -0.32 -5.50
N CYS A 134 -4.94 0.53 -4.59
CA CYS A 134 -3.51 0.65 -4.28
C CYS A 134 -3.31 0.88 -2.79
N VAL A 135 -2.65 -0.05 -2.10
CA VAL A 135 -2.49 0.00 -0.64
C VAL A 135 -1.04 0.22 -0.25
N GLU A 136 -0.76 1.37 0.38
CA GLU A 136 0.57 1.73 0.91
C GLU A 136 1.73 1.57 -0.08
N ALA A 137 1.57 2.03 -1.32
CA ALA A 137 2.61 1.87 -2.34
C ALA A 137 2.98 3.15 -3.11
N ALA A 138 2.04 4.09 -3.28
CA ALA A 138 2.22 5.24 -4.18
C ALA A 138 3.41 6.14 -3.81
N PHE A 139 3.79 6.19 -2.54
CA PHE A 139 4.98 6.93 -2.07
C PHE A 139 6.32 6.32 -2.55
N HIS A 140 6.30 5.12 -3.14
CA HIS A 140 7.47 4.48 -3.75
C HIS A 140 7.53 4.62 -5.27
N PHE A 141 6.46 5.09 -5.91
CA PHE A 141 6.38 5.13 -7.37
C PHE A 141 7.21 6.27 -7.98
N ASN A 142 7.51 6.15 -9.24
CA ASN A 142 8.22 7.14 -10.04
C ASN A 142 7.28 7.79 -11.07
N THR A 143 6.35 8.67 -10.74
CA THR A 143 5.97 9.27 -9.47
C THR A 143 4.50 8.96 -9.14
N ARG A 144 3.90 9.56 -8.07
CA ARG A 144 2.45 9.54 -7.85
C ARG A 144 1.68 10.09 -9.05
N GLU A 145 2.17 11.17 -9.64
CA GLU A 145 1.59 11.82 -10.80
C GLU A 145 1.47 10.84 -11.99
N HIS A 146 2.55 10.12 -12.32
CA HIS A 146 2.52 9.13 -13.40
C HIS A 146 1.54 8.00 -13.07
N PHE A 147 1.56 7.48 -11.85
CA PHE A 147 0.61 6.45 -11.43
C PHE A 147 -0.84 6.91 -11.53
N LEU A 148 -1.17 8.11 -11.05
CA LEU A 148 -2.54 8.62 -11.08
C LEU A 148 -3.05 8.83 -12.52
N ARG A 149 -2.20 9.28 -13.44
CA ARG A 149 -2.52 9.37 -14.88
C ARG A 149 -2.79 8.01 -15.49
N GLU A 150 -1.95 7.01 -15.19
CA GLU A 150 -2.15 5.64 -15.66
C GLU A 150 -3.41 5.00 -15.06
N ALA A 151 -3.64 5.17 -13.75
CA ALA A 151 -4.86 4.71 -13.09
C ALA A 151 -6.10 5.35 -13.74
N CYS A 152 -6.08 6.67 -13.98
CA CYS A 152 -7.16 7.35 -14.66
C CYS A 152 -7.35 6.83 -16.12
N ARG A 153 -6.27 6.59 -16.85
CA ARG A 153 -6.32 6.07 -18.23
C ARG A 153 -7.00 4.71 -18.29
N VAL A 154 -6.58 3.77 -17.43
CA VAL A 154 -7.10 2.41 -17.44
C VAL A 154 -8.48 2.27 -16.82
N LEU A 155 -8.92 3.22 -15.98
CA LEU A 155 -10.27 3.26 -15.45
C LEU A 155 -11.29 3.56 -16.56
N LYS A 156 -12.41 2.86 -16.54
CA LYS A 156 -13.61 3.19 -17.32
C LYS A 156 -14.16 4.55 -16.87
N PRO A 157 -14.89 5.29 -17.75
CA PRO A 157 -15.66 6.44 -17.32
C PRO A 157 -16.57 6.09 -16.13
N GLY A 158 -16.49 6.88 -15.06
CA GLY A 158 -17.21 6.60 -13.82
C GLY A 158 -16.60 5.56 -12.89
N GLY A 159 -15.46 4.95 -13.26
CA GLY A 159 -14.72 3.98 -12.44
C GLY A 159 -14.04 4.64 -11.23
N TYR A 160 -13.65 3.82 -10.27
CA TYR A 160 -13.13 4.25 -8.96
C TYR A 160 -11.66 3.91 -8.76
N LEU A 161 -10.90 4.87 -8.26
CA LEU A 161 -9.59 4.64 -7.64
C LEU A 161 -9.75 4.72 -6.12
N VAL A 162 -9.32 3.68 -5.40
CA VAL A 162 -9.22 3.72 -3.94
C VAL A 162 -7.79 3.39 -3.52
N LEU A 163 -7.25 4.19 -2.61
CA LEU A 163 -5.88 3.97 -2.16
C LEU A 163 -5.64 4.44 -0.72
N SER A 164 -4.63 3.87 -0.09
CA SER A 164 -3.98 4.44 1.09
C SER A 164 -2.56 4.87 0.73
N ASP A 165 -2.13 6.01 1.27
CA ASP A 165 -0.83 6.59 0.99
C ASP A 165 -0.22 7.26 2.22
N ILE A 166 1.08 7.52 2.18
CA ILE A 166 1.86 8.10 3.27
C ILE A 166 2.54 9.37 2.78
N LEU A 167 2.21 10.50 3.41
CA LEU A 167 2.88 11.76 3.20
C LEU A 167 3.90 11.99 4.33
N VAL A 168 5.07 12.44 3.95
CA VAL A 168 6.19 12.66 4.87
C VAL A 168 6.66 14.11 4.80
N ASP A 169 7.39 14.55 5.82
CA ASP A 169 8.01 15.87 5.79
C ASP A 169 9.24 15.92 4.86
N ASP A 170 9.68 17.13 4.54
CA ASP A 170 10.80 17.41 3.64
C ASP A 170 12.14 16.82 4.13
N SER A 171 12.31 16.61 5.43
CA SER A 171 13.54 16.02 5.97
C SER A 171 13.67 14.55 5.63
N ALA A 172 12.54 13.83 5.56
CA ALA A 172 12.52 12.43 5.18
C ALA A 172 12.92 12.20 3.71
N GLU A 173 12.57 13.13 2.82
CA GLU A 173 12.94 13.06 1.41
C GLU A 173 14.47 13.12 1.20
N ARG A 174 15.16 13.88 2.03
CA ARG A 174 16.61 14.05 1.91
C ARG A 174 17.43 12.89 2.48
N GLU A 175 16.87 12.15 3.43
CA GLU A 175 17.60 11.12 4.16
C GLU A 175 17.38 9.69 3.61
N HIS A 176 16.35 9.45 2.79
CA HIS A 176 16.02 8.11 2.31
C HIS A 176 16.40 7.85 0.86
N ALA A 177 17.45 7.04 0.66
CA ALA A 177 17.97 6.62 -0.65
C ALA A 177 16.96 5.89 -1.58
N ARG A 178 15.77 5.55 -1.09
CA ARG A 178 14.72 4.82 -1.82
C ARG A 178 13.52 5.67 -2.19
N ARG A 179 13.62 7.00 -2.07
CA ARG A 179 12.56 7.92 -2.47
C ARG A 179 12.92 8.65 -3.74
N VAL A 180 11.92 8.90 -4.55
CA VAL A 180 12.03 9.72 -5.75
C VAL A 180 11.80 11.17 -5.32
N PRO A 181 12.78 12.09 -5.48
CA PRO A 181 12.62 13.49 -5.06
C PRO A 181 11.37 14.15 -5.64
N ASP A 182 11.07 13.87 -6.93
CA ASP A 182 9.90 14.42 -7.63
C ASP A 182 8.56 13.82 -7.16
N ASN A 183 8.59 12.86 -6.22
CA ASN A 183 7.41 12.24 -5.62
C ASN A 183 7.02 12.87 -4.27
N TYR A 184 7.70 13.94 -3.85
CA TYR A 184 7.39 14.66 -2.63
C TYR A 184 6.09 15.46 -2.75
N VAL A 185 5.26 15.39 -1.71
CA VAL A 185 4.00 16.12 -1.63
C VAL A 185 3.96 16.87 -0.30
N PRO A 186 3.95 18.20 -0.30
CA PRO A 186 4.15 19.00 0.90
C PRO A 186 2.94 19.02 1.86
N ASP A 187 1.73 18.88 1.33
CA ASP A 187 0.50 19.00 2.11
C ASP A 187 -0.69 18.32 1.40
N LEU A 188 -1.83 18.28 2.08
CA LEU A 188 -3.06 17.67 1.55
C LEU A 188 -3.65 18.44 0.36
N ASP A 189 -3.43 19.74 0.25
CA ASP A 189 -3.92 20.54 -0.89
C ASP A 189 -3.10 20.25 -2.15
N ALA A 190 -1.79 20.12 -2.03
CA ALA A 190 -0.93 19.65 -3.12
C ALA A 190 -1.30 18.23 -3.53
N TYR A 191 -1.61 17.37 -2.54
CA TYR A 191 -2.05 16.01 -2.80
C TYR A 191 -3.36 15.95 -3.59
N ARG A 192 -4.36 16.80 -3.25
CA ARG A 192 -5.62 16.92 -4.01
C ARG A 192 -5.38 17.35 -5.46
N ARG A 193 -4.50 18.33 -5.67
CA ARG A 193 -4.18 18.82 -7.03
C ARG A 193 -3.64 17.72 -7.94
N LEU A 194 -2.84 16.76 -7.43
CA LEU A 194 -2.35 15.63 -8.22
C LEU A 194 -3.49 14.80 -8.83
N PHE A 195 -4.57 14.58 -8.08
CA PHE A 195 -5.74 13.85 -8.58
C PHE A 195 -6.51 14.65 -9.63
N GLU A 196 -6.73 15.94 -9.38
CA GLU A 196 -7.41 16.85 -10.32
C GLU A 196 -6.65 16.94 -11.64
N GLU A 197 -5.33 17.10 -11.60
CA GLU A 197 -4.44 17.14 -12.77
C GLU A 197 -4.41 15.81 -13.54
N ALA A 198 -4.62 14.70 -12.86
CA ALA A 198 -4.77 13.37 -13.46
C ALA A 198 -6.17 13.11 -14.05
N GLY A 199 -7.15 14.00 -13.85
CA GLY A 199 -8.54 13.83 -14.31
C GLY A 199 -9.43 13.01 -13.35
N LEU A 200 -9.04 12.91 -12.09
CA LEU A 200 -9.76 12.20 -11.04
C LEU A 200 -10.41 13.19 -10.06
N VAL A 201 -11.64 12.93 -9.68
CA VAL A 201 -12.38 13.71 -8.65
C VAL A 201 -12.34 12.94 -7.34
N ILE A 202 -11.76 13.55 -6.31
CA ILE A 202 -11.75 12.99 -4.97
C ILE A 202 -13.15 13.15 -4.35
N ASN A 203 -13.77 12.01 -4.03
CA ASN A 203 -15.05 11.93 -3.31
C ASN A 203 -14.85 11.76 -1.80
N HIS A 204 -13.76 11.09 -1.42
CA HIS A 204 -13.38 10.82 -0.03
C HIS A 204 -11.88 11.07 0.14
N LEU A 205 -11.53 11.87 1.13
CA LEU A 205 -10.16 12.03 1.63
C LEU A 205 -10.21 12.07 3.15
N GLU A 206 -9.65 11.07 3.78
CA GLU A 206 -9.59 10.93 5.22
C GLU A 206 -8.13 10.97 5.68
N ASP A 207 -7.82 11.81 6.66
CA ASP A 207 -6.57 11.69 7.41
C ASP A 207 -6.74 10.61 8.48
N ALA A 208 -6.21 9.44 8.20
CA ALA A 208 -6.25 8.26 9.05
C ALA A 208 -4.94 8.07 9.86
N THR A 209 -4.14 9.13 10.01
CA THR A 209 -2.81 9.07 10.67
C THR A 209 -2.89 8.46 12.07
N GLU A 210 -3.92 8.83 12.86
CA GLU A 210 -4.09 8.27 14.20
C GLU A 210 -4.52 6.80 14.14
N ALA A 211 -5.52 6.48 13.31
CA ALA A 211 -6.10 5.15 13.20
C ALA A 211 -5.14 4.13 12.56
N CYS A 212 -4.37 4.54 11.56
CA CYS A 212 -3.44 3.64 10.88
C CYS A 212 -2.03 3.74 11.47
N TRP A 213 -1.31 4.83 11.19
CA TRP A 213 0.11 4.91 11.52
C TRP A 213 0.40 4.91 13.01
N LYS A 214 -0.22 5.79 13.80
CA LYS A 214 0.11 5.91 15.23
C LYS A 214 -0.33 4.69 16.03
N ASN A 215 -1.49 4.11 15.70
CA ASN A 215 -1.93 2.89 16.37
C ASN A 215 -1.09 1.69 15.95
N HIS A 216 -0.74 1.54 14.66
CA HIS A 216 0.22 0.52 14.24
C HIS A 216 1.55 0.65 15.00
N TYR A 217 2.10 1.87 15.10
CA TYR A 217 3.33 2.13 15.86
C TYR A 217 3.21 1.67 17.31
N ARG A 218 2.11 1.99 17.99
CA ARG A 218 1.87 1.55 19.39
C ARG A 218 1.80 0.02 19.50
N HIS A 219 1.11 -0.62 18.57
CA HIS A 219 0.92 -2.07 18.58
C HIS A 219 2.20 -2.84 18.26
N ILE A 220 2.94 -2.45 17.22
CA ILE A 220 4.17 -3.14 16.84
C ILE A 220 5.27 -2.95 17.88
N THR A 221 5.38 -1.75 18.47
CA THR A 221 6.35 -1.50 19.54
C THR A 221 6.03 -2.30 20.79
N ARG A 222 4.76 -2.37 21.20
CA ARG A 222 4.32 -3.22 22.32
C ARG A 222 4.62 -4.69 22.03
N TYR A 223 4.23 -5.20 20.88
CA TYR A 223 4.50 -6.58 20.47
C TYR A 223 6.00 -6.92 20.54
N ALA A 224 6.86 -6.06 20.03
CA ALA A 224 8.30 -6.30 20.02
C ALA A 224 8.89 -6.33 21.45
N HIS A 225 8.41 -5.45 22.35
CA HIS A 225 8.83 -5.47 23.74
C HIS A 225 8.31 -6.69 24.49
N GLU A 226 7.06 -7.10 24.30
CA GLU A 226 6.50 -8.33 24.87
C GLU A 226 7.29 -9.56 24.41
N ALA A 227 7.60 -9.64 23.10
CA ALA A 227 8.42 -10.72 22.57
C ALA A 227 9.84 -10.78 23.18
N TYR A 228 10.43 -9.62 23.49
CA TYR A 228 11.70 -9.56 24.20
C TYR A 228 11.56 -10.03 25.66
N LEU A 229 10.54 -9.58 26.38
CA LEU A 229 10.30 -9.97 27.78
C LEU A 229 10.01 -11.48 27.92
N HIS A 230 9.38 -12.09 26.92
CA HIS A 230 9.12 -13.54 26.88
C HIS A 230 10.32 -14.36 26.37
N GLY A 231 11.42 -13.72 25.95
CA GLY A 231 12.61 -14.39 25.41
C GLY A 231 12.52 -14.84 23.96
N ASP A 232 11.47 -14.45 23.24
CA ASP A 232 11.33 -14.70 21.79
C ASP A 232 12.29 -13.83 20.97
N PHE A 233 12.65 -12.65 21.48
CA PHE A 233 13.60 -11.72 20.88
C PHE A 233 14.82 -11.56 21.77
N THR A 234 16.02 -11.50 21.17
CA THR A 234 17.21 -10.95 21.80
C THR A 234 17.13 -9.42 21.85
N LEU A 235 17.98 -8.76 22.64
CA LEU A 235 18.05 -7.29 22.65
C LEU A 235 18.41 -6.73 21.27
N GLU A 236 19.32 -7.37 20.54
CA GLU A 236 19.68 -7.00 19.18
C GLU A 236 18.50 -7.13 18.23
N ALA A 237 17.73 -8.22 18.31
CA ALA A 237 16.52 -8.43 17.53
C ALA A 237 15.45 -7.38 17.80
N LEU A 238 15.26 -7.00 19.08
CA LEU A 238 14.36 -5.91 19.47
C LEU A 238 14.78 -4.57 18.85
N GLN A 239 16.07 -4.20 18.99
CA GLN A 239 16.61 -2.96 18.44
C GLN A 239 16.47 -2.92 16.90
N HIS A 240 16.80 -4.03 16.25
CA HIS A 240 16.65 -4.14 14.79
C HIS A 240 15.18 -4.00 14.34
N ALA A 241 14.25 -4.63 15.07
CA ALA A 241 12.82 -4.56 14.73
C ALA A 241 12.23 -3.16 14.92
N LEU A 242 12.66 -2.41 15.96
CA LEU A 242 12.07 -1.12 16.32
C LEU A 242 12.73 0.09 15.61
N ARG A 243 13.98 -0.03 15.18
CA ARG A 243 14.72 1.07 14.57
C ARG A 243 13.95 1.76 13.42
N PRO A 244 13.39 1.03 12.43
CA PRO A 244 12.66 1.66 11.33
C PRO A 244 11.44 2.46 11.79
N TYR A 245 10.79 2.02 12.88
CA TYR A 245 9.61 2.71 13.43
C TYR A 245 9.99 3.98 14.18
N TYR A 246 11.08 3.97 14.95
CA TYR A 246 11.59 5.17 15.65
C TYR A 246 12.05 6.25 14.67
N GLU A 247 12.65 5.85 13.55
CA GLU A 247 13.03 6.78 12.48
C GLU A 247 11.78 7.38 11.81
N ARG A 248 10.81 6.54 11.43
CA ARG A 248 9.59 6.96 10.71
C ARG A 248 8.65 7.83 11.53
N VAL A 249 8.59 7.66 12.85
CA VAL A 249 7.69 8.46 13.71
C VAL A 249 7.96 9.97 13.61
N ARG A 250 9.15 10.35 13.19
CA ARG A 250 9.56 11.75 13.02
C ARG A 250 9.14 12.34 11.68
N TYR A 251 8.87 11.52 10.67
CA TYR A 251 8.73 11.93 9.28
C TYR A 251 7.32 11.77 8.71
N ILE A 252 6.54 10.80 9.20
CA ILE A 252 5.19 10.58 8.69
C ILE A 252 4.27 11.68 9.22
N GLN A 253 3.82 12.56 8.33
CA GLN A 253 2.90 13.65 8.64
C GLN A 253 1.44 13.19 8.50
N HIS A 254 1.12 12.53 7.38
CA HIS A 254 -0.22 12.05 7.10
C HIS A 254 -0.20 10.61 6.58
N TYR A 255 -1.13 9.84 7.07
CA TYR A 255 -1.58 8.61 6.44
C TYR A 255 -2.99 8.85 5.92
N VAL A 256 -3.16 8.78 4.61
CA VAL A 256 -4.43 9.16 3.98
C VAL A 256 -5.14 7.97 3.35
N LEU A 257 -6.48 7.99 3.44
CA LEU A 257 -7.35 7.11 2.67
C LEU A 257 -8.09 7.94 1.64
N VAL A 258 -8.07 7.49 0.39
CA VAL A 258 -8.67 8.21 -0.73
C VAL A 258 -9.64 7.33 -1.49
N GLY A 259 -10.81 7.85 -1.77
CA GLY A 259 -11.71 7.38 -2.81
C GLY A 259 -11.86 8.48 -3.86
N ALA A 260 -11.47 8.18 -5.09
CA ALA A 260 -11.58 9.09 -6.22
C ALA A 260 -12.31 8.42 -7.38
N ARG A 261 -12.87 9.21 -8.29
CA ARG A 261 -13.65 8.74 -9.43
C ARG A 261 -13.18 9.40 -10.71
N LYS A 262 -13.03 8.60 -11.78
CA LYS A 262 -12.91 9.15 -13.13
C LYS A 262 -14.25 9.73 -13.57
N GLN A 263 -14.22 10.95 -14.10
CA GLN A 263 -15.44 11.56 -14.64
C GLN A 263 -16.04 10.74 -15.79
N PRO A 264 -17.37 10.75 -15.94
CA PRO A 264 -18.05 10.06 -17.05
C PRO A 264 -17.62 10.55 -18.44
#